data_65432798d312b9bc75231218d0dc278d
#
_entry.id   65432798d312b9bc75231218d0dc278d
#
_cell.length_a   1.000
_cell.length_b   1.000
_cell.length_c   1.000
_cell.angle_alpha   90.00
_cell.angle_beta   90.00
_cell.angle_gamma   90.00
#
_symmetry.space_group_name_H-M   'P 1'
#
loop_
_entity.id
_entity.type
_entity.pdbx_description
1 polymer ?
#
loop_
_entity_poly.entity_id
_entity_poly.type
_entity_poly.pdbx_seq_one_letter_code
_entity_poly.pdbx_strand_id
1 'polypeptide(L)'
;DYRGILFNFWNDYWTENKDIIPAVCYAIDRQAIVDAVLLGQGMSAYGPLQRNVYNNDAVEHYDYNPEKAKSILESIGCTMGESGYYERNGAEIGFVISVMSGEQDRIDIAQAAAQQLREVGIHCTVDIPAKMDWGGQQACLIGWGSPFDADDHTYKVFGTDKGANYSGYSNAEVDEALTHARESSDPAVRKQYYDEFQVALANDPAYAFICYIDANYVASSRLHGISTDTVMGHHGVGIFWNICDWTV
;
A
#
# COMPACT_ATOMS: atom_id res chain seq x y z
N ASP A 1 2.81 -7.14 -7.52
CA ASP A 1 2.17 -5.85 -7.19
C ASP A 1 1.76 -5.83 -5.74
N TYR A 2 1.91 -4.69 -5.08
CA TYR A 2 1.27 -4.48 -3.79
C TYR A 2 -0.15 -3.92 -3.94
N ARG A 3 -0.95 -4.09 -2.88
CA ARG A 3 -2.23 -3.42 -2.65
C ARG A 3 -2.16 -2.68 -1.32
N GLY A 4 -2.75 -1.49 -1.28
CA GLY A 4 -2.82 -0.69 -0.07
C GLY A 4 -3.92 0.37 -0.14
N ILE A 5 -4.30 0.87 1.02
CA ILE A 5 -5.19 2.01 1.15
C ILE A 5 -4.33 3.26 0.99
N LEU A 6 -4.53 3.98 -0.11
CA LEU A 6 -3.97 5.31 -0.35
C LEU A 6 -4.82 6.33 0.40
N PHE A 7 -4.21 7.20 1.18
CA PHE A 7 -4.86 8.34 1.82
C PHE A 7 -4.74 9.57 0.92
N ASN A 8 -5.86 10.23 0.65
CA ASN A 8 -5.88 11.38 -0.26
C ASN A 8 -5.73 12.69 0.51
N PHE A 9 -4.51 13.18 0.61
CA PHE A 9 -4.18 14.43 1.33
C PHE A 9 -4.66 15.72 0.63
N TRP A 10 -5.23 15.63 -0.56
CA TRP A 10 -6.00 16.74 -1.16
C TRP A 10 -7.39 16.86 -0.54
N ASN A 11 -7.89 15.82 0.14
CA ASN A 11 -9.17 15.86 0.83
C ASN A 11 -9.01 16.49 2.22
N ASP A 12 -9.83 17.50 2.53
CA ASP A 12 -9.78 18.27 3.79
C ASP A 12 -9.88 17.40 5.04
N TYR A 13 -10.50 16.23 4.95
CA TYR A 13 -10.58 15.27 6.06
C TYR A 13 -9.20 14.95 6.66
N TRP A 14 -8.17 14.78 5.82
CA TRP A 14 -6.82 14.43 6.27
C TRP A 14 -6.03 15.62 6.81
N THR A 15 -6.46 16.85 6.60
CA THR A 15 -5.86 18.03 7.23
C THR A 15 -5.99 17.96 8.75
N GLU A 16 -7.13 17.45 9.24
CA GLU A 16 -7.41 17.35 10.67
C GLU A 16 -7.18 15.95 11.25
N ASN A 17 -7.11 14.91 10.41
CA ASN A 17 -7.14 13.52 10.83
C ASN A 17 -5.93 12.69 10.34
N LYS A 18 -4.86 13.31 9.83
CA LYS A 18 -3.66 12.58 9.37
C LYS A 18 -3.03 11.74 10.50
N ASP A 19 -3.13 12.19 11.73
CA ASP A 19 -2.59 11.56 12.92
C ASP A 19 -3.25 10.21 13.30
N ILE A 20 -4.41 9.87 12.71
CA ILE A 20 -5.01 8.54 12.89
C ILE A 20 -4.37 7.46 12.00
N ILE A 21 -3.60 7.83 10.97
CA ILE A 21 -3.07 6.87 9.98
C ILE A 21 -2.26 5.75 10.62
N PRO A 22 -1.38 5.98 11.62
CA PRO A 22 -0.71 4.89 12.31
C PRO A 22 -1.68 3.90 12.98
N ALA A 23 -2.78 4.38 13.57
CA ALA A 23 -3.81 3.51 14.13
C ALA A 23 -4.50 2.66 13.05
N VAL A 24 -4.80 3.26 11.89
CA VAL A 24 -5.32 2.52 10.72
C VAL A 24 -4.34 1.42 10.30
N CYS A 25 -3.04 1.72 10.24
CA CYS A 25 -2.02 0.74 9.85
C CYS A 25 -1.90 -0.44 10.82
N TYR A 26 -2.01 -0.21 12.15
CA TYR A 26 -1.97 -1.27 13.17
C TYR A 26 -3.28 -2.06 13.26
N ALA A 27 -4.41 -1.51 12.80
CA ALA A 27 -5.71 -2.17 12.86
C ALA A 27 -5.92 -3.23 11.77
N ILE A 28 -5.04 -3.32 10.78
CA ILE A 28 -5.22 -4.21 9.63
C ILE A 28 -4.43 -5.51 9.83
N ASP A 29 -5.15 -6.64 9.99
CA ASP A 29 -4.59 -7.99 9.94
C ASP A 29 -4.38 -8.41 8.48
N ARG A 30 -3.18 -8.14 8.00
CA ARG A 30 -2.76 -8.38 6.62
C ARG A 30 -2.79 -9.86 6.27
N GLN A 31 -2.34 -10.71 7.20
CA GLN A 31 -2.28 -12.14 6.95
C GLN A 31 -3.69 -12.74 6.85
N ALA A 32 -4.61 -12.32 7.71
CA ALA A 32 -6.00 -12.75 7.62
C ALA A 32 -6.64 -12.35 6.28
N ILE A 33 -6.30 -11.16 5.74
CA ILE A 33 -6.78 -10.74 4.40
C ILE A 33 -6.16 -11.62 3.31
N VAL A 34 -4.84 -11.88 3.35
CA VAL A 34 -4.18 -12.78 2.38
C VAL A 34 -4.81 -14.16 2.38
N ASP A 35 -5.06 -14.71 3.56
CA ASP A 35 -5.62 -16.07 3.69
C ASP A 35 -7.08 -16.15 3.24
N ALA A 36 -7.91 -15.18 3.65
CA ALA A 36 -9.35 -15.21 3.40
C ALA A 36 -9.75 -14.71 2.00
N VAL A 37 -9.09 -13.65 1.51
CA VAL A 37 -9.45 -13.01 0.24
C VAL A 37 -8.61 -13.57 -0.91
N LEU A 38 -7.29 -13.69 -0.72
CA LEU A 38 -6.38 -14.17 -1.76
C LEU A 38 -6.16 -15.69 -1.72
N LEU A 39 -6.82 -16.40 -0.81
CA LEU A 39 -6.68 -17.85 -0.64
C LEU A 39 -5.20 -18.29 -0.48
N GLY A 40 -4.40 -17.46 0.17
CA GLY A 40 -2.98 -17.66 0.35
C GLY A 40 -2.11 -17.33 -0.88
N GLN A 41 -2.69 -16.77 -1.95
CA GLN A 41 -1.96 -16.40 -3.19
C GLN A 41 -1.41 -14.97 -3.08
N GLY A 42 -0.45 -14.80 -2.16
CA GLY A 42 0.16 -13.49 -1.89
C GLY A 42 0.92 -13.48 -0.58
N MET A 43 1.33 -12.31 -0.14
CA MET A 43 2.00 -12.12 1.14
C MET A 43 1.63 -10.77 1.75
N SER A 44 1.74 -10.64 3.07
CA SER A 44 1.56 -9.38 3.78
C SER A 44 2.55 -8.32 3.28
N ALA A 45 2.07 -7.09 3.09
CA ALA A 45 2.87 -5.96 2.63
C ALA A 45 2.99 -4.90 3.72
N TYR A 46 4.21 -4.39 3.93
CA TYR A 46 4.54 -3.33 4.88
C TYR A 46 5.20 -2.12 4.22
N GLY A 47 5.56 -2.24 2.94
CA GLY A 47 6.18 -1.17 2.18
C GLY A 47 6.24 -1.48 0.68
N PRO A 48 6.64 -0.50 -0.14
CA PRO A 48 6.61 -0.63 -1.60
C PRO A 48 7.77 -1.44 -2.19
N LEU A 49 8.87 -1.63 -1.44
CA LEU A 49 10.10 -2.28 -1.91
C LEU A 49 10.34 -3.67 -1.32
N GLN A 50 9.41 -4.23 -0.57
CA GLN A 50 9.56 -5.51 0.15
C GLN A 50 9.94 -6.70 -0.77
N ARG A 51 9.63 -6.62 -2.06
CA ARG A 51 10.00 -7.62 -3.09
C ARG A 51 11.18 -7.17 -3.97
N ASN A 52 11.89 -6.14 -3.57
CA ASN A 52 13.01 -5.55 -4.32
C ASN A 52 14.33 -5.77 -3.58
N VAL A 53 15.46 -5.75 -4.31
CA VAL A 53 16.81 -5.87 -3.74
C VAL A 53 17.17 -4.72 -2.80
N TYR A 54 16.45 -3.61 -2.88
CA TYR A 54 16.61 -2.44 -2.01
C TYR A 54 15.67 -2.43 -0.81
N ASN A 55 14.97 -3.54 -0.51
CA ASN A 55 14.16 -3.64 0.70
C ASN A 55 14.96 -3.36 1.97
N ASN A 56 14.32 -2.70 2.95
CA ASN A 56 14.88 -2.44 4.27
C ASN A 56 14.05 -3.18 5.33
N ASP A 57 14.52 -4.33 5.78
CA ASP A 57 13.85 -5.14 6.81
C ASP A 57 13.90 -4.52 8.22
N ALA A 58 14.71 -3.46 8.42
CA ALA A 58 14.81 -2.77 9.71
C ALA A 58 13.77 -1.65 9.90
N VAL A 59 12.95 -1.39 8.89
CA VAL A 59 11.87 -0.38 8.99
C VAL A 59 10.77 -0.87 9.92
N GLU A 60 10.17 0.04 10.68
CA GLU A 60 8.99 -0.23 11.52
C GLU A 60 7.89 -0.88 10.66
N HIS A 61 7.54 -2.11 11.02
CA HIS A 61 6.37 -2.77 10.48
C HIS A 61 5.16 -2.44 11.36
N TYR A 62 4.08 -2.03 10.76
CA TYR A 62 2.79 -1.86 11.42
C TYR A 62 2.11 -3.23 11.55
N ASP A 63 2.70 -4.13 12.39
CA ASP A 63 2.13 -5.44 12.65
C ASP A 63 0.75 -5.32 13.30
N TYR A 64 -0.17 -6.22 12.96
CA TYR A 64 -1.53 -6.20 13.50
C TYR A 64 -1.54 -6.14 15.02
N ASN A 65 -2.07 -5.05 15.54
CA ASN A 65 -2.18 -4.79 16.96
C ASN A 65 -3.35 -3.86 17.26
N PRO A 66 -4.57 -4.41 17.37
CA PRO A 66 -5.79 -3.61 17.60
C PRO A 66 -5.75 -2.79 18.90
N GLU A 67 -5.09 -3.30 19.94
CA GLU A 67 -4.96 -2.57 21.20
C GLU A 67 -4.01 -1.36 21.05
N LYS A 68 -2.93 -1.50 20.30
CA LYS A 68 -2.06 -0.35 19.95
C LYS A 68 -2.80 0.67 19.10
N ALA A 69 -3.61 0.22 18.14
CA ALA A 69 -4.45 1.11 17.33
C ALA A 69 -5.40 1.96 18.21
N LYS A 70 -6.12 1.34 19.15
CA LYS A 70 -6.99 2.04 20.10
C LYS A 70 -6.21 3.00 20.99
N SER A 71 -5.07 2.55 21.53
CA SER A 71 -4.21 3.40 22.37
C SER A 71 -3.71 4.65 21.63
N ILE A 72 -3.39 4.53 20.33
CA ILE A 72 -3.02 5.68 19.49
C ILE A 72 -4.20 6.65 19.37
N LEU A 73 -5.40 6.15 19.03
CA LEU A 73 -6.61 7.00 18.94
C LEU A 73 -6.88 7.74 20.24
N GLU A 74 -6.79 7.08 21.37
CA GLU A 74 -6.97 7.69 22.69
C GLU A 74 -5.89 8.74 22.99
N SER A 75 -4.64 8.46 22.63
CA SER A 75 -3.50 9.38 22.87
C SER A 75 -3.61 10.69 22.09
N ILE A 76 -4.29 10.68 20.94
CA ILE A 76 -4.55 11.87 20.12
C ILE A 76 -5.88 12.56 20.44
N GLY A 77 -6.53 12.17 21.55
CA GLY A 77 -7.73 12.82 22.07
C GLY A 77 -9.05 12.29 21.53
N CYS A 78 -9.05 11.10 20.88
CA CYS A 78 -10.29 10.44 20.53
C CYS A 78 -10.89 9.71 21.74
N THR A 79 -12.21 9.69 21.83
CA THR A 79 -12.96 8.98 22.87
C THR A 79 -14.01 8.07 22.23
N MET A 80 -14.31 6.93 22.86
CA MET A 80 -15.34 6.03 22.37
C MET A 80 -16.71 6.65 22.51
N GLY A 81 -17.42 6.81 21.38
CA GLY A 81 -18.79 7.32 21.33
C GLY A 81 -19.84 6.24 21.62
N GLU A 82 -21.10 6.66 21.76
CA GLU A 82 -22.24 5.77 21.98
C GLU A 82 -22.53 4.84 20.79
N SER A 83 -22.13 5.23 19.59
CA SER A 83 -22.23 4.44 18.36
C SER A 83 -21.28 3.24 18.33
N GLY A 84 -20.29 3.19 19.23
CA GLY A 84 -19.22 2.21 19.22
C GLY A 84 -18.04 2.60 18.32
N TYR A 85 -18.04 3.82 17.79
CA TYR A 85 -16.93 4.39 17.04
C TYR A 85 -16.24 5.48 17.86
N TYR A 86 -14.94 5.69 17.64
CA TYR A 86 -14.22 6.79 18.23
C TYR A 86 -14.69 8.13 17.67
N GLU A 87 -14.72 9.13 18.53
CA GLU A 87 -15.10 10.51 18.21
C GLU A 87 -14.00 11.46 18.63
N ARG A 88 -13.84 12.55 17.85
CA ARG A 88 -12.99 13.68 18.19
C ARG A 88 -13.69 14.98 17.80
N ASN A 89 -13.72 15.95 18.71
CA ASN A 89 -14.41 17.25 18.51
C ASN A 89 -15.90 17.10 18.14
N GLY A 90 -16.58 16.05 18.62
CA GLY A 90 -18.00 15.79 18.37
C GLY A 90 -18.31 15.17 17.00
N ALA A 91 -17.28 14.69 16.28
CA ALA A 91 -17.43 13.96 15.03
C ALA A 91 -16.82 12.56 15.12
N GLU A 92 -17.48 11.56 14.54
CA GLU A 92 -16.94 10.20 14.45
C GLU A 92 -15.65 10.18 13.63
N ILE A 93 -14.66 9.42 14.10
CA ILE A 93 -13.46 9.09 13.33
C ILE A 93 -13.81 8.02 12.31
N GLY A 94 -13.77 8.41 11.03
CA GLY A 94 -14.11 7.46 9.97
C GLY A 94 -13.87 8.04 8.59
N PHE A 95 -13.75 7.15 7.61
CA PHE A 95 -13.53 7.55 6.21
C PHE A 95 -14.07 6.48 5.25
N VAL A 96 -14.16 6.87 3.99
CA VAL A 96 -14.61 6.00 2.90
C VAL A 96 -13.40 5.55 2.08
N ILE A 97 -13.30 4.24 1.83
CA ILE A 97 -12.35 3.66 0.88
C ILE A 97 -13.08 3.48 -0.46
N SER A 98 -12.69 4.24 -1.47
CA SER A 98 -13.24 4.10 -2.82
C SER A 98 -12.47 3.02 -3.60
N VAL A 99 -13.21 2.14 -4.28
CA VAL A 99 -12.64 1.11 -5.16
C VAL A 99 -13.38 1.13 -6.48
N MET A 100 -12.68 1.25 -7.58
CA MET A 100 -13.32 1.30 -8.91
C MET A 100 -14.08 -0.01 -9.21
N SER A 101 -15.30 0.12 -9.75
CA SER A 101 -16.11 -1.03 -10.11
C SER A 101 -15.40 -1.93 -11.13
N GLY A 102 -15.55 -3.26 -10.98
CA GLY A 102 -14.90 -4.26 -11.83
C GLY A 102 -13.56 -4.79 -11.30
N GLU A 103 -13.03 -4.22 -10.23
CA GLU A 103 -11.79 -4.65 -9.57
C GLU A 103 -12.11 -5.53 -8.34
N GLN A 104 -12.66 -6.73 -8.57
CA GLN A 104 -13.26 -7.54 -7.48
C GLN A 104 -12.27 -7.84 -6.35
N ASP A 105 -11.05 -8.24 -6.66
CA ASP A 105 -10.03 -8.53 -5.63
C ASP A 105 -9.77 -7.31 -4.73
N ARG A 106 -9.74 -6.11 -5.32
CA ARG A 106 -9.56 -4.87 -4.57
C ARG A 106 -10.79 -4.54 -3.73
N ILE A 107 -11.99 -4.80 -4.25
CA ILE A 107 -13.24 -4.60 -3.51
C ILE A 107 -13.24 -5.49 -2.25
N ASP A 108 -12.91 -6.77 -2.41
CA ASP A 108 -12.91 -7.73 -1.32
C ASP A 108 -11.84 -7.40 -0.27
N ILE A 109 -10.63 -7.00 -0.69
CA ILE A 109 -9.57 -6.52 0.22
C ILE A 109 -10.04 -5.27 0.99
N ALA A 110 -10.65 -4.29 0.30
CA ALA A 110 -11.12 -3.07 0.94
C ALA A 110 -12.25 -3.35 1.94
N GLN A 111 -13.18 -4.25 1.63
CA GLN A 111 -14.26 -4.64 2.53
C GLN A 111 -13.73 -5.34 3.78
N ALA A 112 -12.76 -6.25 3.63
CA ALA A 112 -12.10 -6.91 4.76
C ALA A 112 -11.36 -5.91 5.65
N ALA A 113 -10.58 -5.01 5.05
CA ALA A 113 -9.88 -3.96 5.79
C ALA A 113 -10.87 -3.01 6.51
N ALA A 114 -11.92 -2.57 5.84
CA ALA A 114 -12.95 -1.72 6.44
C ALA A 114 -13.66 -2.42 7.61
N GLN A 115 -13.89 -3.74 7.54
CA GLN A 115 -14.44 -4.50 8.67
C GLN A 115 -13.49 -4.47 9.87
N GLN A 116 -12.21 -4.76 9.67
CA GLN A 116 -11.20 -4.73 10.74
C GLN A 116 -11.06 -3.34 11.38
N LEU A 117 -11.14 -2.28 10.57
CA LEU A 117 -11.15 -0.90 11.07
C LEU A 117 -12.37 -0.62 11.96
N ARG A 118 -13.55 -1.10 11.58
CA ARG A 118 -14.76 -0.97 12.44
C ARG A 118 -14.63 -1.74 13.75
N GLU A 119 -13.96 -2.89 13.77
CA GLU A 119 -13.72 -3.69 14.99
C GLU A 119 -12.84 -2.95 16.00
N VAL A 120 -11.98 -2.05 15.57
CA VAL A 120 -11.21 -1.17 16.46
C VAL A 120 -11.88 0.17 16.74
N GLY A 121 -13.08 0.41 16.19
CA GLY A 121 -13.86 1.61 16.43
C GLY A 121 -13.58 2.77 15.45
N ILE A 122 -13.02 2.50 14.28
CA ILE A 122 -12.91 3.47 13.17
C ILE A 122 -14.06 3.23 12.20
N HIS A 123 -14.95 4.22 12.01
CA HIS A 123 -16.12 4.10 11.12
C HIS A 123 -15.71 4.10 9.64
N CYS A 124 -15.24 2.97 9.16
CA CYS A 124 -14.77 2.82 7.78
C CYS A 124 -15.85 2.13 6.91
N THR A 125 -16.10 2.69 5.73
CA THR A 125 -17.02 2.14 4.72
C THR A 125 -16.32 2.02 3.36
N VAL A 126 -16.90 1.25 2.45
CA VAL A 126 -16.40 1.07 1.08
C VAL A 126 -17.41 1.62 0.09
N ASP A 127 -16.93 2.43 -0.84
CA ASP A 127 -17.67 2.95 -1.98
C ASP A 127 -17.13 2.35 -3.30
N ILE A 128 -18.04 2.02 -4.23
CA ILE A 128 -17.67 1.33 -5.48
C ILE A 128 -18.18 2.15 -6.67
N PRO A 129 -17.55 3.28 -6.97
CA PRO A 129 -17.95 4.13 -8.08
C PRO A 129 -17.61 3.51 -9.44
N ALA A 130 -18.42 3.78 -10.46
CA ALA A 130 -18.11 3.41 -11.83
C ALA A 130 -16.91 4.19 -12.41
N LYS A 131 -16.62 5.35 -11.85
CA LYS A 131 -15.49 6.21 -12.20
C LYS A 131 -14.93 6.85 -10.94
N MET A 132 -13.60 6.73 -10.75
CA MET A 132 -12.93 7.31 -9.61
C MET A 132 -12.89 8.84 -9.68
N ASP A 133 -13.26 9.49 -8.60
CA ASP A 133 -12.99 10.90 -8.37
C ASP A 133 -11.67 11.05 -7.60
N TRP A 134 -10.57 11.18 -8.31
CA TRP A 134 -9.22 11.21 -7.73
C TRP A 134 -8.97 12.42 -6.82
N GLY A 135 -9.73 13.49 -6.96
CA GLY A 135 -9.61 14.67 -6.12
C GLY A 135 -10.53 14.66 -4.90
N GLY A 136 -11.68 14.02 -5.01
CA GLY A 136 -12.75 14.11 -3.99
C GLY A 136 -12.82 12.94 -3.02
N GLN A 137 -12.32 11.72 -3.38
CA GLN A 137 -12.34 10.60 -2.42
C GLN A 137 -11.46 10.88 -1.21
N GLN A 138 -11.82 10.28 -0.05
CA GLN A 138 -11.00 10.37 1.17
C GLN A 138 -9.82 9.39 1.11
N ALA A 139 -10.08 8.15 0.69
CA ALA A 139 -9.08 7.12 0.50
C ALA A 139 -9.47 6.20 -0.65
N CYS A 140 -8.52 5.50 -1.24
CA CYS A 140 -8.84 4.47 -2.22
C CYS A 140 -7.94 3.24 -2.07
N LEU A 141 -8.45 2.07 -2.43
CA LEU A 141 -7.63 0.89 -2.56
C LEU A 141 -7.00 0.86 -3.95
N ILE A 142 -5.70 0.98 -3.98
CA ILE A 142 -4.90 0.99 -5.20
C ILE A 142 -3.70 0.07 -5.05
N GLY A 143 -3.01 -0.21 -6.14
CA GLY A 143 -1.76 -0.95 -6.12
C GLY A 143 -0.85 -0.57 -7.27
N TRP A 144 0.43 -0.83 -7.06
CA TRP A 144 1.45 -0.59 -8.06
C TRP A 144 2.24 -1.87 -8.29
N GLY A 145 2.55 -2.13 -9.55
CA GLY A 145 3.48 -3.17 -9.91
C GLY A 145 4.85 -2.81 -9.38
N SER A 146 5.60 -3.81 -8.93
CA SER A 146 6.99 -3.62 -8.56
C SER A 146 7.85 -4.15 -9.69
N PRO A 147 8.28 -3.31 -10.64
CA PRO A 147 9.23 -3.71 -11.63
C PRO A 147 10.58 -3.99 -10.95
N PHE A 148 11.49 -4.57 -11.70
CA PHE A 148 12.82 -4.87 -11.21
C PHE A 148 13.62 -3.62 -10.81
N ASP A 149 13.29 -2.42 -11.30
CA ASP A 149 13.88 -1.17 -10.84
C ASP A 149 12.99 -0.47 -9.80
N ALA A 150 13.58 -0.23 -8.62
CA ALA A 150 12.91 0.46 -7.52
C ALA A 150 12.46 1.88 -7.88
N ASP A 151 13.18 2.58 -8.75
CA ASP A 151 12.88 3.97 -9.12
C ASP A 151 11.52 4.11 -9.84
N ASP A 152 11.15 3.13 -10.66
CA ASP A 152 9.98 3.28 -11.54
C ASP A 152 8.68 3.53 -10.77
N HIS A 153 8.47 2.85 -9.63
CA HIS A 153 7.24 3.01 -8.83
C HIS A 153 7.41 3.76 -7.52
N THR A 154 8.62 4.16 -7.14
CA THR A 154 8.80 4.96 -5.93
C THR A 154 8.79 6.45 -6.23
N TYR A 155 9.63 6.91 -7.12
CA TYR A 155 9.76 8.34 -7.41
C TYR A 155 8.47 8.97 -7.94
N LYS A 156 7.82 8.33 -8.92
CA LYS A 156 6.58 8.89 -9.50
C LYS A 156 5.37 8.79 -8.59
N VAL A 157 5.37 7.85 -7.63
CA VAL A 157 4.24 7.58 -6.73
C VAL A 157 4.33 8.34 -5.42
N PHE A 158 5.53 8.44 -4.83
CA PHE A 158 5.72 9.04 -3.51
C PHE A 158 6.38 10.42 -3.57
N GLY A 159 7.02 10.80 -4.67
CA GLY A 159 7.60 12.12 -4.82
C GLY A 159 6.53 13.22 -4.92
N THR A 160 6.78 14.36 -4.29
CA THR A 160 5.89 15.54 -4.31
C THR A 160 5.65 15.99 -5.76
N ASP A 161 4.40 16.24 -6.11
CA ASP A 161 3.95 16.71 -7.44
C ASP A 161 4.35 15.80 -8.61
N LYS A 162 4.61 14.50 -8.37
CA LYS A 162 4.92 13.56 -9.44
C LYS A 162 3.65 12.97 -10.06
N GLY A 163 3.77 12.54 -11.31
CA GLY A 163 2.62 12.22 -12.18
C GLY A 163 1.76 11.03 -11.75
N ALA A 164 2.24 10.18 -10.85
CA ALA A 164 1.47 9.07 -10.28
C ALA A 164 1.26 9.20 -8.76
N ASN A 165 1.55 10.37 -8.20
CA ASN A 165 1.23 10.70 -6.82
C ASN A 165 -0.25 11.10 -6.73
N TYR A 166 -1.13 10.10 -6.70
CA TYR A 166 -2.59 10.30 -6.58
C TYR A 166 -3.04 10.58 -5.14
N SER A 167 -2.10 10.65 -4.20
CA SER A 167 -2.38 10.92 -2.79
C SER A 167 -2.26 12.38 -2.41
N GLY A 168 -1.60 13.22 -3.22
CA GLY A 168 -1.18 14.54 -2.79
C GLY A 168 -0.13 14.51 -1.66
N TYR A 169 0.52 13.35 -1.47
CA TYR A 169 1.56 13.18 -0.46
C TYR A 169 2.75 14.09 -0.74
N SER A 170 3.27 14.72 0.31
CA SER A 170 4.47 15.56 0.24
C SER A 170 5.28 15.38 1.52
N ASN A 171 6.52 14.97 1.36
CA ASN A 171 7.47 14.80 2.44
C ASN A 171 8.88 15.08 1.93
N ALA A 172 9.55 16.07 2.52
CA ALA A 172 10.86 16.52 2.05
C ALA A 172 11.94 15.46 2.17
N GLU A 173 11.91 14.62 3.22
CA GLU A 173 12.88 13.54 3.41
C GLU A 173 12.70 12.44 2.34
N VAL A 174 11.45 12.13 1.99
CA VAL A 174 11.11 11.21 0.91
C VAL A 174 11.60 11.75 -0.43
N ASP A 175 11.34 13.02 -0.72
CA ASP A 175 11.76 13.66 -1.97
C ASP A 175 13.28 13.69 -2.13
N GLU A 176 14.00 14.03 -1.07
CA GLU A 176 15.46 14.06 -1.04
C GLU A 176 16.04 12.66 -1.27
N ALA A 177 15.59 11.67 -0.51
CA ALA A 177 16.06 10.30 -0.62
C ALA A 177 15.81 9.72 -2.02
N LEU A 178 14.60 9.88 -2.58
CA LEU A 178 14.27 9.39 -3.91
C LEU A 178 15.04 10.12 -5.02
N THR A 179 15.32 11.41 -4.86
CA THR A 179 16.13 12.19 -5.81
C THR A 179 17.56 11.67 -5.83
N HIS A 180 18.19 11.50 -4.67
CA HIS A 180 19.56 11.00 -4.59
C HIS A 180 19.71 9.54 -5.03
N ALA A 181 18.72 8.70 -4.75
CA ALA A 181 18.69 7.31 -5.25
C ALA A 181 18.74 7.23 -6.78
N ARG A 182 18.12 8.19 -7.49
CA ARG A 182 18.11 8.26 -8.97
C ARG A 182 19.43 8.78 -9.55
N GLU A 183 20.11 9.67 -8.83
CA GLU A 183 21.33 10.33 -9.30
C GLU A 183 22.55 9.41 -9.32
N SER A 184 22.46 8.25 -8.65
CA SER A 184 23.55 7.29 -8.56
C SER A 184 23.29 6.01 -9.35
N SER A 185 24.34 5.51 -10.01
CA SER A 185 24.38 4.16 -10.58
C SER A 185 25.07 3.15 -9.66
N ASP A 186 25.65 3.60 -8.54
CA ASP A 186 26.26 2.72 -7.54
C ASP A 186 25.17 2.04 -6.70
N PRO A 187 25.06 0.69 -6.72
CA PRO A 187 24.03 -0.01 -5.97
C PRO A 187 24.09 0.22 -4.45
N ALA A 188 25.27 0.44 -3.87
CA ALA A 188 25.41 0.68 -2.45
C ALA A 188 24.89 2.07 -2.05
N VAL A 189 25.17 3.07 -2.86
CA VAL A 189 24.64 4.44 -2.69
C VAL A 189 23.13 4.45 -2.88
N ARG A 190 22.61 3.78 -3.92
CA ARG A 190 21.15 3.63 -4.11
C ARG A 190 20.50 2.95 -2.93
N LYS A 191 21.11 1.86 -2.41
CA LYS A 191 20.59 1.14 -1.24
C LYS A 191 20.46 2.06 -0.03
N GLN A 192 21.48 2.87 0.26
CA GLN A 192 21.43 3.83 1.36
C GLN A 192 20.22 4.75 1.24
N TYR A 193 20.02 5.39 0.09
CA TYR A 193 18.92 6.33 -0.09
C TYR A 193 17.55 5.65 -0.15
N TYR A 194 17.45 4.43 -0.67
CA TYR A 194 16.19 3.67 -0.56
C TYR A 194 15.92 3.21 0.87
N ASP A 195 16.92 3.03 1.72
CA ASP A 195 16.73 2.78 3.15
C ASP A 195 16.19 4.03 3.86
N GLU A 196 16.76 5.20 3.57
CA GLU A 196 16.29 6.49 4.08
C GLU A 196 14.85 6.78 3.64
N PHE A 197 14.53 6.56 2.37
CA PHE A 197 13.17 6.65 1.83
C PHE A 197 12.17 5.78 2.58
N GLN A 198 12.49 4.50 2.80
CA GLN A 198 11.59 3.58 3.46
C GLN A 198 11.38 3.93 4.94
N VAL A 199 12.40 4.43 5.62
CA VAL A 199 12.27 4.94 7.00
C VAL A 199 11.38 6.18 7.04
N ALA A 200 11.61 7.15 6.16
CA ALA A 200 10.81 8.37 6.08
C ALA A 200 9.33 8.06 5.78
N LEU A 201 9.09 7.16 4.81
CA LEU A 201 7.73 6.74 4.45
C LEU A 201 7.02 5.96 5.58
N ALA A 202 7.75 5.15 6.35
CA ALA A 202 7.17 4.44 7.49
C ALA A 202 6.81 5.39 8.64
N ASN A 203 7.59 6.44 8.84
CA ASN A 203 7.32 7.46 9.87
C ASN A 203 6.16 8.40 9.50
N ASP A 204 5.90 8.58 8.21
CA ASP A 204 4.82 9.42 7.67
C ASP A 204 4.11 8.68 6.53
N PRO A 205 3.25 7.69 6.83
CA PRO A 205 2.71 6.79 5.82
C PRO A 205 1.74 7.47 4.85
N ALA A 206 2.03 7.41 3.56
CA ALA A 206 1.10 7.76 2.48
C ALA A 206 0.06 6.66 2.20
N TYR A 207 0.38 5.44 2.59
CA TYR A 207 -0.42 4.23 2.37
C TYR A 207 -0.46 3.35 3.62
N ALA A 208 -1.60 2.73 3.87
CA ALA A 208 -1.63 1.49 4.65
C ALA A 208 -1.43 0.32 3.67
N PHE A 209 -0.20 -0.17 3.55
CA PHE A 209 0.11 -1.35 2.73
C PHE A 209 -0.58 -2.58 3.31
N ILE A 210 -1.16 -3.44 2.45
CA ILE A 210 -1.94 -4.61 2.89
C ILE A 210 -1.30 -5.91 2.42
N CYS A 211 -1.16 -6.10 1.11
CA CYS A 211 -0.64 -7.34 0.56
C CYS A 211 0.12 -7.12 -0.75
N TYR A 212 1.02 -8.06 -1.06
CA TYR A 212 1.48 -8.33 -2.42
C TYR A 212 0.64 -9.47 -2.98
N ILE A 213 0.21 -9.33 -4.22
CA ILE A 213 -0.50 -10.38 -4.95
C ILE A 213 0.47 -11.18 -5.82
N ASP A 214 0.24 -12.47 -5.92
CA ASP A 214 0.99 -13.33 -6.83
C ASP A 214 0.47 -13.21 -8.25
N ALA A 215 1.35 -13.34 -9.23
CA ALA A 215 1.00 -13.47 -10.64
C ALA A 215 1.05 -14.95 -11.02
N ASN A 216 -0.10 -15.53 -11.31
CA ASN A 216 -0.21 -16.96 -11.64
C ASN A 216 -0.22 -17.16 -13.15
N TYR A 217 0.70 -17.99 -13.64
CA TYR A 217 0.79 -18.36 -15.04
C TYR A 217 0.53 -19.85 -15.21
N VAL A 218 -0.24 -20.19 -16.21
CA VAL A 218 -0.54 -21.58 -16.57
C VAL A 218 0.01 -21.84 -17.98
N ALA A 219 0.80 -22.88 -18.11
CA ALA A 219 1.40 -23.28 -19.38
C ALA A 219 1.12 -24.75 -19.69
N SER A 220 1.14 -25.10 -20.98
CA SER A 220 1.10 -26.50 -21.40
C SER A 220 2.35 -27.27 -20.93
N SER A 221 2.18 -28.50 -20.46
CA SER A 221 3.30 -29.36 -20.07
C SER A 221 4.24 -29.71 -21.23
N ARG A 222 3.85 -29.41 -22.45
CA ARG A 222 4.70 -29.59 -23.67
C ARG A 222 5.62 -28.37 -23.89
N LEU A 223 5.41 -27.28 -23.18
CA LEU A 223 6.24 -26.10 -23.30
C LEU A 223 7.42 -26.19 -22.33
N HIS A 224 8.62 -26.11 -22.88
CA HIS A 224 9.89 -26.19 -22.14
C HIS A 224 10.66 -24.88 -22.19
N GLY A 225 11.61 -24.66 -21.28
CA GLY A 225 12.47 -23.47 -21.25
C GLY A 225 11.87 -22.29 -20.52
N ILE A 226 10.69 -22.42 -19.91
CA ILE A 226 10.14 -21.37 -19.04
C ILE A 226 11.05 -21.24 -17.82
N SER A 227 11.63 -20.05 -17.60
CA SER A 227 12.42 -19.77 -16.41
C SER A 227 11.63 -18.92 -15.43
N THR A 228 11.70 -19.29 -14.16
CA THR A 228 11.17 -18.52 -13.02
C THR A 228 12.25 -17.82 -12.23
N ASP A 229 13.50 -17.87 -12.68
CA ASP A 229 14.66 -17.32 -11.96
C ASP A 229 14.66 -15.78 -11.93
N THR A 230 14.01 -15.18 -12.92
CA THR A 230 13.84 -13.73 -12.98
C THR A 230 12.37 -13.39 -13.11
N VAL A 231 11.77 -12.85 -12.06
CA VAL A 231 10.41 -12.37 -12.10
C VAL A 231 10.43 -10.88 -12.43
N MET A 232 10.20 -10.58 -13.70
CA MET A 232 9.89 -9.21 -14.12
C MET A 232 8.41 -8.95 -13.85
N GLY A 233 8.06 -7.76 -13.33
CA GLY A 233 6.68 -7.45 -12.98
C GLY A 233 5.68 -7.78 -14.09
N HIS A 234 4.45 -8.16 -13.72
CA HIS A 234 3.45 -8.63 -14.69
C HIS A 234 2.97 -7.53 -15.67
N HIS A 235 3.18 -6.26 -15.34
CA HIS A 235 2.99 -5.13 -16.27
C HIS A 235 4.20 -4.96 -17.18
N GLY A 236 4.57 -5.89 -17.92
CA GLY A 236 5.70 -5.83 -18.83
C GLY A 236 5.86 -7.14 -19.52
N VAL A 237 7.08 -7.60 -19.66
CA VAL A 237 7.32 -8.90 -20.28
C VAL A 237 6.95 -10.08 -19.38
N GLY A 238 6.90 -9.88 -18.05
CA GLY A 238 6.52 -10.91 -17.10
C GLY A 238 7.31 -12.21 -17.32
N ILE A 239 6.61 -13.33 -17.35
CA ILE A 239 7.19 -14.65 -17.59
C ILE A 239 7.79 -14.81 -19.00
N PHE A 240 7.43 -13.93 -19.93
CA PHE A 240 7.88 -14.03 -21.34
C PHE A 240 9.29 -13.46 -21.57
N TRP A 241 10.01 -13.03 -20.53
CA TRP A 241 11.32 -12.41 -20.64
C TRP A 241 12.35 -13.29 -21.39
N ASN A 242 12.23 -14.62 -21.32
CA ASN A 242 13.08 -15.58 -22.03
C ASN A 242 12.33 -16.40 -23.08
N ILE A 243 11.26 -15.86 -23.67
CA ILE A 243 10.41 -16.58 -24.64
C ILE A 243 11.20 -17.13 -25.85
N CYS A 244 12.33 -16.50 -26.19
CA CYS A 244 13.22 -16.98 -27.26
C CYS A 244 13.88 -18.33 -26.96
N ASP A 245 13.93 -18.75 -25.70
CA ASP A 245 14.48 -20.03 -25.26
C ASP A 245 13.44 -21.15 -25.15
N TRP A 246 12.15 -20.80 -25.38
CA TRP A 246 11.07 -21.75 -25.21
C TRP A 246 10.97 -22.70 -26.42
N THR A 247 10.63 -23.97 -26.14
CA THR A 247 10.43 -25.02 -27.15
C THR A 247 9.16 -25.82 -26.83
N VAL A 248 8.61 -26.50 -27.86
CA VAL A 248 7.42 -27.36 -27.76
C VAL A 248 7.80 -28.80 -28.02
#